data_20e7efbd947401958d7deaec9364ff3d
#
_entry.id   20e7efbd947401958d7deaec9364ff3d
#
_cell.length_a   1.000
_cell.length_b   1.000
_cell.length_c   1.000
_cell.angle_alpha   90.00
_cell.angle_beta   90.00
_cell.angle_gamma   90.00
#
_symmetry.space_group_name_H-M   'P 1'
#
loop_
_entity.id
_entity.type
_entity.pdbx_description
1 polymer ?
#
loop_
_entity_poly.entity_id
_entity_poly.type
_entity_poly.pdbx_seq_one_letter_code
_entity_poly.pdbx_strand_id
1 'polypeptide(L)'
;GGNQAHQKGIYEFKINNNYFIKQKGHWGNNTNVFAIQNTTAVDDNLEIKNNTFCSKDRVALRLSTNRLARMKAGDNYWNTTNKTSIQRNMVFDHLVDLDVKRTISYGVHNQYRNPKLSSALESACASEAEGSEPIDAPACTLGGMILPGAPALDPATCSVYNIIEDVQIPKGVTLRANPGVKIEGKYKRIKVEGGLDFAGSKDRKIVIKNTYIQPAGDPDNPTYTMNLSHLNMTGGQITFSSR
;
A
#
# COMPACT_ATOMS: atom_id res chain seq x y z
N GLY A 1 -15.76 29.65 -21.93
CA GLY A 1 -14.83 28.87 -21.17
C GLY A 1 -15.28 28.81 -19.72
N GLY A 2 -16.01 27.74 -19.34
CA GLY A 2 -16.44 27.53 -17.95
C GLY A 2 -15.25 27.04 -17.12
N ASN A 3 -14.90 27.79 -16.09
CA ASN A 3 -14.06 27.29 -15.01
C ASN A 3 -14.80 26.12 -14.35
N GLN A 4 -14.46 24.89 -14.71
CA GLN A 4 -14.82 23.75 -13.89
C GLN A 4 -13.95 23.84 -12.63
N ALA A 5 -14.56 24.30 -11.54
CA ALA A 5 -14.02 24.14 -10.22
C ALA A 5 -13.93 22.63 -9.99
N HIS A 6 -12.72 22.07 -10.02
CA HIS A 6 -12.48 20.70 -9.58
C HIS A 6 -12.95 20.59 -8.13
N GLN A 7 -14.11 19.99 -7.92
CA GLN A 7 -14.55 19.68 -6.57
C GLN A 7 -13.51 18.72 -6.00
N LYS A 8 -12.78 19.16 -4.98
CA LYS A 8 -11.92 18.30 -4.19
C LYS A 8 -12.82 17.29 -3.51
N GLY A 9 -12.81 16.06 -3.99
CA GLY A 9 -13.49 14.97 -3.30
C GLY A 9 -12.86 14.76 -1.92
N ILE A 10 -13.68 14.40 -0.96
CA ILE A 10 -13.23 14.05 0.40
C ILE A 10 -12.79 12.58 0.35
N TYR A 11 -11.47 12.35 0.39
CA TYR A 11 -10.89 11.02 0.57
C TYR A 11 -9.86 11.07 1.70
N GLU A 12 -9.80 10.03 2.48
CA GLU A 12 -8.82 9.87 3.53
C GLU A 12 -8.03 8.58 3.30
N PHE A 13 -6.69 8.71 3.27
CA PHE A 13 -5.78 7.58 3.16
C PHE A 13 -4.85 7.54 4.35
N LYS A 14 -4.88 6.42 5.05
CA LYS A 14 -3.94 6.15 6.15
C LYS A 14 -3.18 4.88 5.85
N ILE A 15 -1.87 4.99 5.67
CA ILE A 15 -0.96 3.88 5.39
C ILE A 15 0.14 3.96 6.45
N ASN A 16 -0.14 3.36 7.61
CA ASN A 16 0.68 3.54 8.79
C ASN A 16 1.04 2.20 9.43
N ASN A 17 2.25 2.14 10.02
CA ASN A 17 2.74 0.98 10.77
C ASN A 17 2.79 -0.32 9.95
N ASN A 18 3.08 -0.22 8.65
CA ASN A 18 3.18 -1.36 7.76
C ASN A 18 4.64 -1.74 7.51
N TYR A 19 4.84 -2.98 7.08
CA TYR A 19 6.13 -3.51 6.67
C TYR A 19 6.08 -3.90 5.20
N PHE A 20 6.96 -3.32 4.41
CA PHE A 20 7.08 -3.58 2.98
C PHE A 20 8.38 -4.34 2.75
N ILE A 21 8.25 -5.67 2.57
CA ILE A 21 9.35 -6.61 2.42
C ILE A 21 9.33 -7.12 0.97
N LYS A 22 10.47 -7.12 0.30
CA LYS A 22 10.67 -7.74 -1.02
C LYS A 22 9.55 -7.49 -2.02
N GLN A 23 9.29 -6.25 -2.29
CA GLN A 23 8.35 -5.89 -3.36
C GLN A 23 8.93 -6.34 -4.72
N LYS A 24 8.33 -7.36 -5.34
CA LYS A 24 8.64 -7.77 -6.72
C LYS A 24 7.51 -7.32 -7.63
N GLY A 25 7.83 -6.59 -8.70
CA GLY A 25 6.84 -6.18 -9.71
C GLY A 25 6.66 -7.23 -10.80
N HIS A 26 5.52 -7.15 -11.44
CA HIS A 26 5.17 -8.02 -12.57
C HIS A 26 5.96 -7.64 -13.85
N TRP A 27 6.48 -6.42 -13.95
CA TRP A 27 7.16 -5.88 -15.13
C TRP A 27 8.63 -5.54 -14.81
N GLY A 28 9.46 -6.53 -14.61
CA GLY A 28 10.90 -6.34 -14.44
C GLY A 28 11.31 -5.63 -13.16
N ASN A 29 12.44 -4.90 -13.18
CA ASN A 29 13.09 -4.34 -12.00
C ASN A 29 12.42 -3.09 -11.38
N ASN A 30 11.31 -2.59 -11.92
CA ASN A 30 10.66 -1.34 -11.51
C ASN A 30 9.47 -1.57 -10.60
N THR A 31 9.69 -2.06 -9.38
CA THR A 31 8.65 -2.20 -8.38
C THR A 31 8.62 -1.03 -7.43
N ASN A 32 7.54 -0.27 -7.48
CA ASN A 32 7.27 0.79 -6.54
C ASN A 32 6.34 0.27 -5.44
N VAL A 33 6.53 0.67 -4.20
CA VAL A 33 5.57 0.38 -3.12
C VAL A 33 4.38 1.33 -3.22
N PHE A 34 4.67 2.63 -3.36
CA PHE A 34 3.66 3.66 -3.58
C PHE A 34 3.98 4.43 -4.85
N ALA A 35 3.05 4.45 -5.78
CA ALA A 35 3.15 5.25 -6.99
C ALA A 35 1.93 6.16 -7.13
N ILE A 36 2.17 7.45 -7.28
CA ILE A 36 1.14 8.40 -7.67
C ILE A 36 1.25 8.59 -9.18
N GLN A 37 0.23 8.12 -9.88
CA GLN A 37 0.12 8.21 -11.33
C GLN A 37 -1.08 9.06 -11.69
N ASN A 38 -0.88 10.00 -12.62
CA ASN A 38 -1.97 10.76 -13.25
C ASN A 38 -2.88 11.60 -12.34
N THR A 39 -2.45 11.99 -11.14
CA THR A 39 -3.22 12.86 -10.27
C THR A 39 -2.57 14.24 -10.10
N THR A 40 -3.37 15.26 -9.86
CA THR A 40 -2.91 16.64 -9.71
C THR A 40 -2.65 17.07 -8.27
N ALA A 41 -3.27 16.42 -7.29
CA ALA A 41 -3.05 16.72 -5.87
C ALA A 41 -3.50 15.56 -4.97
N VAL A 42 -2.64 15.11 -4.06
CA VAL A 42 -2.95 14.05 -3.07
C VAL A 42 -2.44 14.43 -1.67
N ASP A 43 -2.13 15.70 -1.44
CA ASP A 43 -1.32 16.13 -0.30
C ASP A 43 -2.00 16.04 1.04
N ASP A 44 -3.27 16.44 1.11
CA ASP A 44 -3.88 16.83 2.39
C ASP A 44 -4.55 15.66 3.13
N ASN A 45 -4.89 14.58 2.39
CA ASN A 45 -5.62 13.44 2.94
C ASN A 45 -4.87 12.10 2.83
N LEU A 46 -3.59 12.14 2.43
CA LEU A 46 -2.73 10.97 2.34
C LEU A 46 -1.75 10.97 3.51
N GLU A 47 -1.90 10.01 4.41
CA GLU A 47 -0.98 9.81 5.52
C GLU A 47 -0.16 8.53 5.28
N ILE A 48 1.15 8.69 5.03
CA ILE A 48 2.11 7.59 4.90
C ILE A 48 3.18 7.80 5.95
N LYS A 49 3.06 7.15 7.11
CA LYS A 49 4.04 7.34 8.20
C LYS A 49 4.26 6.08 9.03
N ASN A 50 5.37 6.04 9.73
CA ASN A 50 5.77 4.93 10.60
C ASN A 50 5.81 3.57 9.88
N ASN A 51 5.93 3.56 8.55
CA ASN A 51 6.10 2.32 7.80
C ASN A 51 7.58 1.94 7.76
N THR A 52 7.83 0.66 7.55
CA THR A 52 9.17 0.11 7.37
C THR A 52 9.34 -0.37 5.94
N PHE A 53 10.27 0.20 5.22
CA PHE A 53 10.69 -0.21 3.87
C PHE A 53 11.97 -1.02 3.99
N CYS A 54 11.89 -2.34 3.81
CA CYS A 54 13.00 -3.25 4.05
C CYS A 54 13.99 -3.32 2.89
N SER A 55 13.55 -3.09 1.67
CA SER A 55 14.40 -3.17 0.48
C SER A 55 15.12 -1.85 0.21
N LYS A 56 16.46 -1.88 0.20
CA LYS A 56 17.29 -0.71 -0.14
C LYS A 56 17.39 -0.42 -1.64
N ASP A 57 17.10 -1.42 -2.46
CA ASP A 57 17.37 -1.39 -3.90
C ASP A 57 16.10 -1.20 -4.72
N ARG A 58 15.04 -0.71 -4.09
CA ARG A 58 13.74 -0.56 -4.74
C ARG A 58 13.06 0.74 -4.38
N VAL A 59 12.45 1.34 -5.39
CA VAL A 59 11.71 2.57 -5.23
C VAL A 59 10.51 2.32 -4.31
N ALA A 60 10.52 2.94 -3.14
CA ALA A 60 9.43 2.91 -2.18
C ALA A 60 8.35 3.95 -2.53
N LEU A 61 8.77 5.17 -2.87
CA LEU A 61 7.88 6.28 -3.23
C LEU A 61 8.17 6.76 -4.64
N ARG A 62 7.14 6.90 -5.47
CA ARG A 62 7.29 7.34 -6.86
C ARG A 62 6.25 8.38 -7.27
N LEU A 63 6.71 9.45 -7.93
CA LEU A 63 5.85 10.38 -8.66
C LEU A 63 5.87 10.08 -10.17
N SER A 64 4.75 10.37 -10.83
CA SER A 64 4.66 10.29 -12.30
C SER A 64 5.35 11.49 -12.96
N THR A 65 5.98 11.26 -14.11
CA THR A 65 6.66 12.29 -14.90
C THR A 65 5.72 13.35 -15.47
N ASN A 66 4.45 13.01 -15.70
CA ASN A 66 3.54 13.84 -16.52
C ASN A 66 2.60 14.73 -15.70
N ARG A 67 2.71 14.79 -14.38
CA ARG A 67 1.75 15.49 -13.53
C ARG A 67 2.42 16.32 -12.43
N LEU A 68 1.69 17.32 -11.94
CA LEU A 68 2.09 18.15 -10.82
C LEU A 68 1.68 17.52 -9.47
N ALA A 69 1.63 16.20 -9.41
CA ALA A 69 1.28 15.47 -8.20
C ALA A 69 2.27 15.77 -7.06
N ARG A 70 1.75 15.84 -5.86
CA ARG A 70 2.56 15.99 -4.65
C ARG A 70 2.37 14.77 -3.76
N MET A 71 3.41 14.43 -3.03
CA MET A 71 3.37 13.36 -2.04
C MET A 71 4.07 13.84 -0.78
N LYS A 72 3.38 13.70 0.36
CA LYS A 72 3.97 13.86 1.68
C LYS A 72 3.96 12.50 2.36
N ALA A 73 5.12 12.06 2.78
CA ALA A 73 5.28 10.87 3.60
C ALA A 73 5.94 11.29 4.90
N GLY A 74 5.29 11.05 6.02
CA GLY A 74 5.85 11.37 7.32
C GLY A 74 7.08 10.53 7.65
N ASP A 75 7.49 10.50 8.90
CA ASP A 75 8.64 9.72 9.33
C ASP A 75 8.41 8.23 9.09
N ASN A 76 9.27 7.63 8.29
CA ASN A 76 9.26 6.22 7.96
C ASN A 76 10.64 5.61 8.23
N TYR A 77 10.70 4.30 8.42
CA TYR A 77 11.92 3.51 8.59
C TYR A 77 12.35 2.96 7.23
N TRP A 78 13.58 3.26 6.79
CA TRP A 78 14.07 2.99 5.44
C TRP A 78 15.13 1.89 5.37
N ASN A 79 15.32 1.12 6.42
CA ASN A 79 16.43 0.20 6.58
C ASN A 79 17.83 0.87 6.44
N THR A 80 17.86 2.17 6.47
CA THR A 80 19.04 3.04 6.51
C THR A 80 18.65 4.43 7.01
N THR A 81 19.58 5.17 7.59
CA THR A 81 19.42 6.59 7.95
C THR A 81 20.13 7.52 6.95
N ASN A 82 20.82 6.96 5.97
CA ASN A 82 21.52 7.74 4.97
C ASN A 82 20.55 8.33 3.95
N LYS A 83 20.24 9.62 4.10
CA LYS A 83 19.30 10.35 3.23
C LYS A 83 19.70 10.31 1.74
N THR A 84 20.98 10.35 1.43
CA THR A 84 21.47 10.26 0.04
C THR A 84 21.14 8.89 -0.56
N SER A 85 21.34 7.81 0.20
CA SER A 85 20.98 6.46 -0.24
C SER A 85 19.48 6.32 -0.43
N ILE A 86 18.66 6.85 0.49
CA ILE A 86 17.20 6.85 0.39
C ILE A 86 16.77 7.60 -0.88
N GLN A 87 17.28 8.82 -1.09
CA GLN A 87 16.91 9.64 -2.25
C GLN A 87 17.26 8.97 -3.58
N ARG A 88 18.42 8.33 -3.67
CA ARG A 88 18.90 7.71 -4.92
C ARG A 88 18.19 6.40 -5.26
N ASN A 89 17.91 5.60 -4.24
CA ASN A 89 17.52 4.20 -4.45
C ASN A 89 16.05 3.92 -4.14
N MET A 90 15.43 4.73 -3.28
CA MET A 90 14.09 4.44 -2.74
C MET A 90 13.04 5.51 -3.06
N VAL A 91 13.45 6.68 -3.54
CA VAL A 91 12.56 7.79 -3.91
C VAL A 91 12.76 8.14 -5.38
N PHE A 92 11.68 8.11 -6.15
CA PHE A 92 11.69 8.50 -7.55
C PHE A 92 10.89 9.80 -7.72
N ASP A 93 11.60 10.90 -7.85
CA ASP A 93 11.05 12.25 -8.00
C ASP A 93 11.96 13.13 -8.85
N HIS A 94 11.74 14.45 -8.84
CA HIS A 94 12.54 15.42 -9.62
C HIS A 94 14.05 15.35 -9.33
N LEU A 95 14.47 14.93 -8.14
CA LEU A 95 15.90 14.84 -7.80
C LEU A 95 16.59 13.61 -8.44
N VAL A 96 15.80 12.66 -8.92
CA VAL A 96 16.28 11.45 -9.61
C VAL A 96 16.04 11.55 -11.13
N ASP A 97 14.93 12.17 -11.53
CA ASP A 97 14.54 12.28 -12.92
C ASP A 97 13.96 13.69 -13.19
N LEU A 98 14.63 14.47 -14.01
CA LEU A 98 14.28 15.86 -14.32
C LEU A 98 12.93 16.01 -15.05
N ASP A 99 12.41 14.94 -15.64
CA ASP A 99 11.08 14.93 -16.25
C ASP A 99 9.96 14.90 -15.20
N VAL A 100 10.25 14.46 -13.98
CA VAL A 100 9.32 14.54 -12.85
C VAL A 100 9.26 16.00 -12.36
N LYS A 101 8.09 16.58 -12.33
CA LYS A 101 7.92 18.02 -12.06
C LYS A 101 7.97 18.41 -10.57
N ARG A 102 8.00 17.46 -9.66
CA ARG A 102 7.94 17.72 -8.20
C ARG A 102 8.86 16.79 -7.43
N THR A 103 9.23 17.22 -6.25
CA THR A 103 9.92 16.42 -5.25
C THR A 103 8.93 15.80 -4.26
N ILE A 104 9.33 14.68 -3.67
CA ILE A 104 8.59 14.04 -2.57
C ILE A 104 9.08 14.61 -1.25
N SER A 105 8.15 15.06 -0.41
CA SER A 105 8.46 15.41 0.99
C SER A 105 8.33 14.16 1.84
N TYR A 106 9.42 13.70 2.43
CA TYR A 106 9.42 12.51 3.30
C TYR A 106 10.25 12.74 4.56
N GLY A 107 9.86 12.05 5.65
CA GLY A 107 10.60 12.00 6.89
C GLY A 107 11.38 10.69 7.03
N VAL A 108 12.45 10.74 7.81
CA VAL A 108 13.33 9.62 8.11
C VAL A 108 13.49 9.52 9.62
N HIS A 109 13.15 8.36 10.21
CA HIS A 109 13.42 8.11 11.61
C HIS A 109 14.93 8.07 11.90
N ASN A 110 15.31 8.45 13.11
CA ASN A 110 16.71 8.41 13.56
C ASN A 110 17.28 6.99 13.58
N GLN A 111 16.42 5.98 13.64
CA GLN A 111 16.80 4.58 13.60
C GLN A 111 16.57 4.03 12.19
N TYR A 112 17.52 3.22 11.71
CA TYR A 112 17.42 2.63 10.37
C TYR A 112 16.31 1.57 10.25
N ARG A 113 15.93 0.94 11.36
CA ARG A 113 14.85 -0.03 11.46
C ARG A 113 13.87 0.33 12.56
N ASN A 114 12.64 -0.10 12.41
CA ASN A 114 11.63 0.07 13.44
C ASN A 114 12.00 -0.79 14.67
N PRO A 115 12.23 -0.19 15.86
CA PRO A 115 12.59 -0.93 17.07
C PRO A 115 11.47 -1.83 17.60
N LYS A 116 10.26 -1.70 17.07
CA LYS A 116 9.12 -2.56 17.38
C LYS A 116 8.99 -3.76 16.44
N LEU A 117 9.97 -3.97 15.53
CA LEU A 117 10.04 -5.20 14.75
C LEU A 117 10.24 -6.40 15.67
N SER A 118 9.39 -7.41 15.53
CA SER A 118 9.69 -8.72 16.12
C SER A 118 10.94 -9.31 15.45
N SER A 119 11.65 -10.18 16.14
CA SER A 119 12.84 -10.86 15.59
C SER A 119 12.56 -11.57 14.26
N ALA A 120 11.35 -12.13 14.09
CA ALA A 120 10.91 -12.73 12.84
C ALA A 120 10.80 -11.72 11.68
N LEU A 121 10.33 -10.50 11.94
CA LEU A 121 10.23 -9.45 10.93
C LEU A 121 11.59 -8.80 10.65
N GLU A 122 12.43 -8.72 11.65
CA GLU A 122 13.81 -8.29 11.48
C GLU A 122 14.58 -9.26 10.57
N SER A 123 14.41 -10.55 10.80
CA SER A 123 14.93 -11.61 9.91
C SER A 123 14.33 -11.53 8.52
N ALA A 124 13.02 -11.26 8.38
CA ALA A 124 12.36 -11.10 7.09
C ALA A 124 12.78 -9.82 6.35
N CYS A 125 13.16 -8.74 7.04
CA CYS A 125 13.81 -7.58 6.44
C CYS A 125 15.26 -7.88 6.00
N ALA A 126 15.93 -8.82 6.67
CA ALA A 126 17.31 -9.21 6.39
C ALA A 126 17.41 -10.37 5.40
N SER A 127 16.47 -11.30 5.45
CA SER A 127 16.41 -12.50 4.63
C SER A 127 15.01 -12.72 4.04
N GLU A 128 14.93 -13.53 3.01
CA GLU A 128 13.68 -13.83 2.30
C GLU A 128 12.72 -14.80 3.04
N ALA A 129 12.94 -15.09 4.30
CA ALA A 129 12.21 -16.10 5.02
C ALA A 129 10.76 -15.67 5.34
N GLU A 130 9.83 -16.48 4.89
CA GLU A 130 8.40 -16.40 5.22
C GLU A 130 8.13 -17.13 6.51
N GLY A 131 7.59 -16.44 7.51
CA GLY A 131 7.01 -17.09 8.67
C GLY A 131 5.59 -17.55 8.37
N SER A 132 5.36 -18.86 8.27
CA SER A 132 4.02 -19.42 8.22
C SER A 132 3.65 -19.98 9.58
N GLU A 133 2.63 -19.44 10.23
CA GLU A 133 1.95 -20.11 11.34
C GLU A 133 0.85 -21.02 10.77
N PRO A 134 0.74 -22.26 11.18
CA PRO A 134 -0.33 -23.13 10.71
C PRO A 134 -1.67 -22.72 11.35
N ILE A 135 -2.65 -22.42 10.52
CA ILE A 135 -4.04 -22.29 10.92
C ILE A 135 -4.77 -23.45 10.27
N ASP A 136 -5.47 -24.27 11.05
CA ASP A 136 -6.26 -25.42 10.56
C ASP A 136 -7.49 -25.03 9.71
N ALA A 137 -7.71 -23.73 9.53
CA ALA A 137 -8.81 -23.24 8.72
C ALA A 137 -8.56 -23.48 7.21
N PRO A 138 -9.59 -23.76 6.41
CA PRO A 138 -9.46 -24.01 4.97
C PRO A 138 -9.00 -22.77 4.21
N ALA A 139 -8.45 -22.97 3.02
CA ALA A 139 -8.22 -21.87 2.09
C ALA A 139 -9.55 -21.45 1.44
N CYS A 140 -9.79 -20.16 1.34
CA CYS A 140 -10.98 -19.60 0.73
C CYS A 140 -10.66 -18.84 -0.56
N THR A 141 -11.66 -18.64 -1.40
CA THR A 141 -11.54 -17.79 -2.59
C THR A 141 -12.14 -16.41 -2.35
N LEU A 142 -11.55 -15.42 -2.97
CA LEU A 142 -12.01 -14.03 -2.97
C LEU A 142 -11.97 -13.52 -4.41
N GLY A 143 -13.00 -12.82 -4.86
CA GLY A 143 -13.05 -12.25 -6.20
C GLY A 143 -14.39 -11.63 -6.53
N GLY A 144 -14.46 -10.91 -7.65
CA GLY A 144 -15.67 -10.24 -8.10
C GLY A 144 -16.07 -9.06 -7.23
N MET A 145 -17.36 -8.71 -7.28
CA MET A 145 -17.91 -7.56 -6.56
C MET A 145 -18.24 -7.91 -5.11
N ILE A 146 -17.72 -7.13 -4.19
CA ILE A 146 -18.08 -7.23 -2.76
C ILE A 146 -19.45 -6.60 -2.55
N LEU A 147 -20.36 -7.38 -1.96
CA LEU A 147 -21.73 -6.95 -1.73
C LEU A 147 -21.87 -6.18 -0.40
N PRO A 148 -22.86 -5.29 -0.28
CA PRO A 148 -23.20 -4.66 0.99
C PRO A 148 -23.46 -5.71 2.08
N GLY A 149 -22.90 -5.51 3.27
CA GLY A 149 -23.04 -6.44 4.38
C GLY A 149 -22.13 -7.68 4.30
N ALA A 150 -21.21 -7.75 3.35
CA ALA A 150 -20.21 -8.81 3.33
C ALA A 150 -19.46 -8.89 4.68
N PRO A 151 -19.28 -10.10 5.25
CA PRO A 151 -18.56 -10.24 6.51
C PRO A 151 -17.09 -9.82 6.36
N ALA A 152 -16.47 -9.44 7.47
CA ALA A 152 -15.02 -9.23 7.48
C ALA A 152 -14.29 -10.52 7.14
N LEU A 153 -13.20 -10.42 6.42
CA LEU A 153 -12.26 -11.53 6.25
C LEU A 153 -11.72 -11.92 7.63
N ASP A 154 -11.76 -13.22 7.95
CA ASP A 154 -11.41 -13.70 9.27
C ASP A 154 -10.43 -14.89 9.17
N PRO A 155 -9.28 -14.83 9.85
CA PRO A 155 -8.31 -15.92 9.83
C PRO A 155 -8.81 -17.19 10.52
N ALA A 156 -9.84 -17.11 11.38
CA ALA A 156 -10.47 -18.28 11.96
C ALA A 156 -11.37 -19.02 10.96
N THR A 157 -11.90 -18.30 9.98
CA THR A 157 -12.71 -18.87 8.89
C THR A 157 -11.85 -19.42 7.76
N CYS A 158 -10.81 -18.68 7.38
CA CYS A 158 -9.98 -19.02 6.23
C CYS A 158 -8.48 -18.86 6.57
N SER A 159 -7.70 -19.92 6.39
CA SER A 159 -6.24 -19.88 6.57
C SER A 159 -5.57 -18.91 5.60
N VAL A 160 -6.12 -18.80 4.39
CA VAL A 160 -5.71 -17.87 3.34
C VAL A 160 -6.89 -17.54 2.43
N TYR A 161 -6.99 -16.30 1.99
CA TYR A 161 -7.93 -15.85 0.97
C TYR A 161 -7.19 -15.74 -0.37
N ASN A 162 -7.47 -16.67 -1.28
CA ASN A 162 -6.90 -16.66 -2.62
C ASN A 162 -7.74 -15.78 -3.54
N ILE A 163 -7.16 -14.73 -4.09
CA ILE A 163 -7.85 -13.91 -5.09
C ILE A 163 -7.81 -14.64 -6.42
N ILE A 164 -8.97 -15.09 -6.90
CA ILE A 164 -9.12 -15.82 -8.16
C ILE A 164 -9.41 -14.91 -9.36
N GLU A 165 -10.00 -13.75 -9.11
CA GLU A 165 -10.26 -12.68 -10.07
C GLU A 165 -10.17 -11.32 -9.39
N ASP A 166 -10.15 -10.23 -10.15
CA ASP A 166 -10.10 -8.87 -9.56
C ASP A 166 -11.26 -8.67 -8.59
N VAL A 167 -10.95 -8.18 -7.39
CA VAL A 167 -11.93 -7.82 -6.37
C VAL A 167 -12.38 -6.38 -6.61
N GLN A 168 -13.68 -6.14 -6.59
CA GLN A 168 -14.25 -4.81 -6.73
C GLN A 168 -15.02 -4.43 -5.47
N ILE A 169 -14.67 -3.31 -4.87
CA ILE A 169 -15.33 -2.77 -3.68
C ILE A 169 -16.09 -1.52 -4.12
N PRO A 170 -17.41 -1.63 -4.39
CA PRO A 170 -18.19 -0.52 -4.92
C PRO A 170 -18.41 0.58 -3.86
N LYS A 171 -18.80 1.75 -4.33
CA LYS A 171 -19.14 2.90 -3.48
C LYS A 171 -20.14 2.51 -2.39
N GLY A 172 -19.89 2.97 -1.17
CA GLY A 172 -20.74 2.68 -0.01
C GLY A 172 -20.54 1.30 0.63
N VAL A 173 -19.68 0.46 0.06
CA VAL A 173 -19.30 -0.84 0.62
C VAL A 173 -17.92 -0.77 1.21
N THR A 174 -17.69 -1.43 2.34
CA THR A 174 -16.35 -1.53 2.96
C THR A 174 -15.97 -3.00 3.11
N LEU A 175 -14.85 -3.40 2.50
CA LEU A 175 -14.22 -4.69 2.78
C LEU A 175 -13.31 -4.53 4.00
N ARG A 176 -13.55 -5.37 5.01
CA ARG A 176 -12.77 -5.40 6.25
C ARG A 176 -11.98 -6.69 6.35
N ALA A 177 -10.82 -6.62 7.01
CA ALA A 177 -10.05 -7.79 7.37
C ALA A 177 -9.63 -7.73 8.84
N ASN A 178 -9.88 -8.83 9.55
CA ASN A 178 -9.46 -9.00 10.94
C ASN A 178 -7.95 -9.23 11.04
N PRO A 179 -7.34 -8.89 12.19
CA PRO A 179 -5.93 -9.15 12.41
C PRO A 179 -5.53 -10.61 12.20
N GLY A 180 -4.45 -10.83 11.45
CA GLY A 180 -3.93 -12.17 11.12
C GLY A 180 -4.43 -12.76 9.80
N VAL A 181 -5.30 -12.07 9.08
CA VAL A 181 -5.75 -12.49 7.74
C VAL A 181 -4.57 -12.58 6.77
N LYS A 182 -4.59 -13.63 5.93
CA LYS A 182 -3.63 -13.82 4.83
C LYS A 182 -4.37 -13.74 3.50
N ILE A 183 -3.83 -12.96 2.56
CA ILE A 183 -4.38 -12.77 1.21
C ILE A 183 -3.28 -13.09 0.20
N GLU A 184 -3.56 -13.97 -0.75
CA GLU A 184 -2.70 -14.31 -1.89
C GLU A 184 -3.37 -13.88 -3.19
N GLY A 185 -2.82 -12.87 -3.85
CA GLY A 185 -3.50 -12.22 -4.99
C GLY A 185 -3.14 -12.76 -6.36
N LYS A 186 -2.07 -13.54 -6.50
CA LYS A 186 -1.60 -14.00 -7.82
C LYS A 186 -1.56 -12.89 -8.87
N TYR A 187 -1.16 -11.68 -8.44
CA TYR A 187 -1.12 -10.46 -9.26
C TYR A 187 -2.50 -9.91 -9.69
N LYS A 188 -3.57 -10.32 -9.02
CA LYS A 188 -4.90 -9.72 -9.18
C LYS A 188 -5.01 -8.41 -8.42
N ARG A 189 -6.07 -7.66 -8.68
CA ARG A 189 -6.31 -6.33 -8.13
C ARG A 189 -7.43 -6.34 -7.11
N ILE A 190 -7.28 -5.50 -6.09
CA ILE A 190 -8.37 -5.04 -5.24
C ILE A 190 -8.66 -3.60 -5.65
N LYS A 191 -9.74 -3.39 -6.40
CA LYS A 191 -10.20 -2.08 -6.86
C LYS A 191 -11.13 -1.49 -5.82
N VAL A 192 -10.82 -0.29 -5.33
CA VAL A 192 -11.52 0.33 -4.19
C VAL A 192 -12.21 1.60 -4.64
N GLU A 193 -13.53 1.55 -4.78
CA GLU A 193 -14.41 2.72 -4.96
C GLU A 193 -15.15 3.08 -3.66
N GLY A 194 -15.24 2.14 -2.75
CA GLY A 194 -15.82 2.27 -1.41
C GLY A 194 -14.78 2.33 -0.31
N GLY A 195 -14.84 1.43 0.66
CA GLY A 195 -13.93 1.35 1.80
C GLY A 195 -13.04 0.11 1.80
N LEU A 196 -11.77 0.26 2.18
CA LEU A 196 -10.87 -0.83 2.49
C LEU A 196 -10.34 -0.61 3.91
N ASP A 197 -10.70 -1.49 4.84
CA ASP A 197 -10.29 -1.40 6.24
C ASP A 197 -9.54 -2.68 6.64
N PHE A 198 -8.23 -2.65 6.44
CA PHE A 198 -7.30 -3.72 6.76
C PHE A 198 -6.44 -3.31 7.94
N ALA A 199 -7.02 -3.45 9.13
CA ALA A 199 -6.41 -3.07 10.38
C ALA A 199 -5.88 -4.30 11.14
N GLY A 200 -4.65 -4.68 10.87
CA GLY A 200 -3.93 -5.69 11.65
C GLY A 200 -3.61 -5.20 13.07
N SER A 201 -2.98 -6.04 13.86
CA SER A 201 -2.43 -5.68 15.15
C SER A 201 -0.91 -5.92 15.19
N LYS A 202 -0.25 -5.43 16.24
CA LYS A 202 1.19 -5.62 16.45
C LYS A 202 1.59 -7.10 16.36
N ASP A 203 0.78 -7.97 16.97
CA ASP A 203 1.09 -9.40 17.11
C ASP A 203 0.44 -10.25 16.00
N ARG A 204 -0.62 -9.73 15.35
CA ARG A 204 -1.37 -10.42 14.30
C ARG A 204 -1.51 -9.50 13.09
N LYS A 205 -0.46 -9.45 12.27
CA LYS A 205 -0.45 -8.64 11.06
C LYS A 205 -1.33 -9.25 9.97
N ILE A 206 -1.87 -8.40 9.12
CA ILE A 206 -2.47 -8.85 7.86
C ILE A 206 -1.34 -9.06 6.86
N VAL A 207 -1.31 -10.24 6.24
CA VAL A 207 -0.30 -10.61 5.24
C VAL A 207 -0.93 -10.55 3.85
N ILE A 208 -0.36 -9.77 2.96
CA ILE A 208 -0.82 -9.63 1.58
C ILE A 208 0.32 -9.98 0.64
N LYS A 209 0.09 -10.97 -0.23
CA LYS A 209 1.08 -11.39 -1.22
C LYS A 209 0.57 -11.21 -2.63
N ASN A 210 1.47 -10.77 -3.53
CA ASN A 210 1.24 -10.71 -4.97
C ASN A 210 -0.10 -10.04 -5.35
N THR A 211 -0.45 -8.94 -4.68
CA THR A 211 -1.74 -8.26 -4.83
C THR A 211 -1.54 -6.80 -5.17
N TYR A 212 -2.28 -6.29 -6.14
CA TYR A 212 -2.36 -4.86 -6.41
C TYR A 212 -3.57 -4.26 -5.69
N ILE A 213 -3.36 -3.21 -4.90
CA ILE A 213 -4.44 -2.41 -4.31
C ILE A 213 -4.54 -1.13 -5.12
N GLN A 214 -5.68 -0.92 -5.74
CA GLN A 214 -5.91 0.20 -6.64
C GLN A 214 -7.16 0.95 -6.20
N PRO A 215 -7.02 2.11 -5.55
CA PRO A 215 -8.12 3.05 -5.41
C PRO A 215 -8.67 3.39 -6.78
N ALA A 216 -9.96 3.24 -6.95
CA ALA A 216 -10.69 3.52 -8.17
C ALA A 216 -11.96 4.28 -7.77
N GLY A 217 -12.32 5.29 -8.50
CA GLY A 217 -13.51 6.09 -8.20
C GLY A 217 -13.62 7.22 -9.20
N ASP A 218 -14.70 7.95 -9.10
CA ASP A 218 -14.88 9.17 -9.85
C ASP A 218 -13.79 10.17 -9.43
N PRO A 219 -12.89 10.57 -10.33
CA PRO A 219 -11.84 11.52 -10.00
C PRO A 219 -12.40 12.88 -9.59
N ASP A 220 -13.62 13.21 -10.02
CA ASP A 220 -14.29 14.47 -9.69
C ASP A 220 -15.01 14.40 -8.33
N ASN A 221 -15.23 13.19 -7.80
CA ASN A 221 -15.87 12.97 -6.51
C ASN A 221 -15.38 11.67 -5.85
N PRO A 222 -14.12 11.58 -5.44
CA PRO A 222 -13.61 10.39 -4.78
C PRO A 222 -14.27 10.21 -3.41
N THR A 223 -14.93 9.08 -3.23
CA THR A 223 -15.69 8.74 -2.01
C THR A 223 -15.13 7.50 -1.31
N TYR A 224 -13.93 7.08 -1.67
CA TYR A 224 -13.34 5.90 -1.08
C TYR A 224 -12.50 6.24 0.17
N THR A 225 -12.47 5.30 1.12
CA THR A 225 -11.64 5.36 2.31
C THR A 225 -10.71 4.16 2.37
N MET A 226 -9.46 4.36 2.80
CA MET A 226 -8.52 3.27 3.01
C MET A 226 -7.84 3.43 4.36
N ASN A 227 -8.03 2.44 5.23
CA ASN A 227 -7.31 2.28 6.47
C ASN A 227 -6.45 1.02 6.38
N LEU A 228 -5.13 1.21 6.28
CA LEU A 228 -4.17 0.13 6.16
C LEU A 228 -3.15 0.26 7.30
N SER A 229 -3.22 -0.63 8.27
CA SER A 229 -2.33 -0.64 9.42
C SER A 229 -1.86 -2.05 9.78
N HIS A 230 -0.61 -2.16 10.24
CA HIS A 230 0.02 -3.42 10.62
C HIS A 230 -0.08 -4.49 9.51
N LEU A 231 0.26 -4.08 8.27
CA LEU A 231 0.35 -4.96 7.11
C LEU A 231 1.78 -5.49 6.91
N ASN A 232 1.85 -6.72 6.42
CA ASN A 232 3.03 -7.28 5.78
C ASN A 232 2.68 -7.53 4.31
N MET A 233 3.23 -6.70 3.41
CA MET A 233 2.95 -6.80 1.99
C MET A 233 4.20 -7.25 1.23
N THR A 234 4.05 -8.31 0.43
CA THR A 234 5.13 -8.90 -0.37
C THR A 234 4.66 -9.13 -1.80
N GLY A 235 5.42 -8.69 -2.77
CA GLY A 235 5.10 -8.86 -4.19
C GLY A 235 3.75 -8.24 -4.54
N GLY A 236 3.67 -6.99 -4.79
CA GLY A 236 2.43 -6.28 -5.08
C GLY A 236 2.67 -4.78 -4.99
N GLN A 237 1.60 -4.02 -5.10
CA GLN A 237 1.73 -2.57 -5.17
C GLN A 237 0.43 -1.90 -4.73
N ILE A 238 0.54 -0.75 -4.07
CA ILE A 238 -0.57 0.17 -3.89
C ILE A 238 -0.39 1.29 -4.92
N THR A 239 -1.32 1.40 -5.85
CA THR A 239 -1.20 2.32 -6.98
C THR A 239 -2.37 3.31 -6.97
N PHE A 240 -2.06 4.58 -6.82
CA PHE A 240 -3.02 5.66 -6.98
C PHE A 240 -2.99 6.11 -8.43
N SER A 241 -4.04 5.83 -9.19
CA SER A 241 -4.21 6.34 -10.55
C SER A 241 -5.49 7.15 -10.63
N SER A 242 -5.42 8.37 -11.13
CA SER A 242 -6.58 9.05 -11.68
C SER A 242 -6.78 8.58 -13.12
N ARG A 243 -7.98 8.34 -13.51
CA ARG A 243 -8.30 8.22 -14.94
C ARG A 243 -8.30 9.59 -15.61
#